data_f50b60e207204316012d8d936bedd039
#
_entry.id   f50b60e207204316012d8d936bedd039
#
_cell.length_a   1.000
_cell.length_b   1.000
_cell.length_c   1.000
_cell.angle_alpha   90.00
_cell.angle_beta   90.00
_cell.angle_gamma   90.00
#
_symmetry.space_group_name_H-M   'P 1'
#
loop_
_entity.id
_entity.type
_entity.pdbx_description
1 polymer ?
#
loop_
_entity_poly.entity_id
_entity_poly.type
_entity_poly.pdbx_seq_one_letter_code
_entity_poly.pdbx_strand_id
1 'polypeptide(L)'
;MSMDIQTPTDKRVVPNGALVRLREELGWGRPCLAKQFEVVGRRHGITTPEPAAMEKQIYRLETGRTLRPTPLYAKLYFLTFDRTTLELFGDLSAEAPAGATCITRSHKFIPVFIGAEVASALSAAGQWCHVNDQWTECRRRAVDHPAGSCNLYLWPFGVALFHLVEDLALDSVAQLAVWRRITYEQNMQWAHDQLRALTSVEVGRQSYVLSLYWVDEPAWQGRDLLTALRLMCIPRVLVQRVDDIDESCLAPATLVERALLQDGFDHPELVDFSMKGISLGYASWSGVVYHPIARDRALHEGELVTCELSAQAVWAYCDHLRQQVERGDDPVVPAEFGWRFLRGIRSRLTTERPQETSQHRSMRDAVVQTSGLGRHLAQAVEVLRECDRT
;
A
#
# COMPACT_ATOMS: atom_id res chain seq x y z
N MET A 1 -14.25 17.07 -55.45
CA MET A 1 -13.98 16.93 -54.04
C MET A 1 -12.75 16.07 -53.90
N SER A 2 -11.57 16.71 -53.83
CA SER A 2 -10.26 16.04 -53.73
C SER A 2 -10.01 15.77 -52.26
N MET A 3 -9.90 14.50 -51.88
CA MET A 3 -9.44 14.10 -50.54
C MET A 3 -7.92 14.20 -50.52
N ASP A 4 -7.43 15.18 -49.76
CA ASP A 4 -6.02 15.25 -49.38
C ASP A 4 -5.70 14.12 -48.40
N ILE A 5 -4.97 13.14 -48.91
CA ILE A 5 -4.36 12.08 -48.09
C ILE A 5 -3.14 12.73 -47.44
N GLN A 6 -3.31 13.07 -46.12
CA GLN A 6 -2.18 13.49 -45.31
C GLN A 6 -1.21 12.32 -45.17
N THR A 7 -0.04 12.42 -45.76
CA THR A 7 1.11 11.54 -45.56
C THR A 7 1.51 11.52 -44.06
N PRO A 8 1.77 10.35 -43.46
CA PRO A 8 2.19 10.28 -42.05
C PRO A 8 3.55 11.01 -41.92
N THR A 9 3.57 11.99 -41.04
CA THR A 9 4.77 12.74 -40.65
C THR A 9 5.85 11.75 -40.16
N ASP A 10 6.96 11.75 -40.91
CA ASP A 10 8.16 10.98 -40.60
C ASP A 10 8.66 11.36 -39.19
N LYS A 11 8.43 10.48 -38.20
CA LYS A 11 8.91 10.68 -36.84
C LYS A 11 10.44 10.61 -36.87
N ARG A 12 11.09 11.75 -36.86
CA ARG A 12 12.56 11.85 -36.78
C ARG A 12 13.04 11.06 -35.59
N VAL A 13 13.76 9.98 -35.84
CA VAL A 13 14.41 9.15 -34.83
C VAL A 13 15.58 9.98 -34.29
N VAL A 14 15.46 10.41 -33.02
CA VAL A 14 16.50 11.16 -32.30
C VAL A 14 17.34 10.18 -31.49
N PRO A 15 18.65 10.03 -31.76
CA PRO A 15 19.54 9.19 -30.98
C PRO A 15 19.63 9.64 -29.53
N ASN A 16 19.69 8.71 -28.61
CA ASN A 16 19.90 9.00 -27.19
C ASN A 16 21.40 9.15 -26.89
N GLY A 17 21.90 10.37 -27.08
CA GLY A 17 23.31 10.71 -26.86
C GLY A 17 23.77 10.60 -25.41
N ALA A 18 22.84 10.60 -24.43
CA ALA A 18 23.17 10.42 -23.02
C ALA A 18 23.62 8.98 -22.73
N LEU A 19 22.91 7.98 -23.27
CA LEU A 19 23.30 6.57 -23.13
C LEU A 19 24.65 6.27 -23.78
N VAL A 20 24.88 6.84 -24.96
CA VAL A 20 26.14 6.65 -25.69
C VAL A 20 27.30 7.22 -24.87
N ARG A 21 27.20 8.48 -24.42
CA ARG A 21 28.23 9.13 -23.61
C ARG A 21 28.55 8.35 -22.35
N LEU A 22 27.50 7.96 -21.59
CA LEU A 22 27.67 7.24 -20.33
C LEU A 22 28.45 5.93 -20.50
N ARG A 23 28.17 5.19 -21.58
CA ARG A 23 28.87 3.97 -21.91
C ARG A 23 30.31 4.24 -22.33
N GLU A 24 30.54 5.28 -23.19
CA GLU A 24 31.85 5.65 -23.71
C GLU A 24 32.77 6.25 -22.63
N GLU A 25 32.25 6.98 -21.68
CA GLU A 25 32.99 7.48 -20.50
C GLU A 25 33.64 6.36 -19.73
N LEU A 26 33.02 5.17 -19.69
CA LEU A 26 33.57 3.96 -19.07
C LEU A 26 34.44 3.12 -20.03
N GLY A 27 34.63 3.57 -21.26
CA GLY A 27 35.38 2.84 -22.29
C GLY A 27 34.69 1.56 -22.76
N TRP A 28 33.39 1.45 -22.62
CA TRP A 28 32.67 0.23 -22.95
C TRP A 28 32.09 0.24 -24.36
N GLY A 29 32.31 -0.87 -25.10
CA GLY A 29 31.50 -1.19 -26.27
C GLY A 29 30.12 -1.77 -25.85
N ARG A 30 29.14 -1.82 -26.75
CA ARG A 30 27.82 -2.43 -26.51
C ARG A 30 27.90 -3.88 -26.02
N PRO A 31 28.80 -4.75 -26.60
CA PRO A 31 28.98 -6.09 -26.08
C PRO A 31 29.47 -6.10 -24.62
N CYS A 32 30.31 -5.14 -24.24
CA CYS A 32 30.78 -5.01 -22.86
C CYS A 32 29.65 -4.64 -21.92
N LEU A 33 28.82 -3.66 -22.29
CA LEU A 33 27.64 -3.27 -21.52
C LEU A 33 26.63 -4.43 -21.37
N ALA A 34 26.41 -5.20 -22.44
CA ALA A 34 25.55 -6.39 -22.37
C ALA A 34 26.07 -7.43 -21.35
N LYS A 35 27.38 -7.65 -21.31
CA LYS A 35 28.03 -8.53 -20.31
C LYS A 35 27.89 -7.96 -18.89
N GLN A 36 28.01 -6.65 -18.71
CA GLN A 36 27.80 -6.02 -17.40
C GLN A 36 26.36 -6.17 -16.94
N PHE A 37 25.38 -6.04 -17.82
CA PHE A 37 23.98 -6.32 -17.52
C PHE A 37 23.75 -7.76 -17.07
N GLU A 38 24.42 -8.73 -17.72
CA GLU A 38 24.37 -10.14 -17.28
C GLU A 38 24.96 -10.32 -15.89
N VAL A 39 26.12 -9.72 -15.60
CA VAL A 39 26.78 -9.81 -14.30
C VAL A 39 25.92 -9.17 -13.20
N VAL A 40 25.40 -7.96 -13.45
CA VAL A 40 24.53 -7.23 -12.54
C VAL A 40 23.21 -7.99 -12.33
N GLY A 41 22.61 -8.48 -13.42
CA GLY A 41 21.38 -9.29 -13.34
C GLY A 41 21.57 -10.52 -12.46
N ARG A 42 22.66 -11.27 -12.66
CA ARG A 42 22.98 -12.46 -11.84
C ARG A 42 23.18 -12.11 -10.37
N ARG A 43 23.87 -11.00 -10.06
CA ARG A 43 24.08 -10.50 -8.68
C ARG A 43 22.77 -10.17 -7.98
N HIS A 44 21.80 -9.66 -8.70
CA HIS A 44 20.50 -9.22 -8.17
C HIS A 44 19.35 -10.22 -8.42
N GLY A 45 19.65 -11.45 -8.84
CA GLY A 45 18.62 -12.48 -9.07
C GLY A 45 17.68 -12.16 -10.24
N ILE A 46 18.11 -11.35 -11.20
CA ILE A 46 17.32 -10.95 -12.36
C ILE A 46 17.68 -11.87 -13.54
N THR A 47 16.68 -12.52 -14.12
CA THR A 47 16.86 -13.28 -15.34
C THR A 47 17.05 -12.35 -16.53
N THR A 48 18.22 -12.39 -17.17
CA THR A 48 18.55 -11.55 -18.32
C THR A 48 18.44 -12.35 -19.62
N PRO A 49 18.11 -11.68 -20.75
CA PRO A 49 18.21 -12.29 -22.07
C PRO A 49 19.66 -12.63 -22.44
N GLU A 50 19.84 -13.38 -23.51
CA GLU A 50 21.13 -13.68 -24.11
C GLU A 50 21.89 -12.37 -24.45
N PRO A 51 23.25 -12.34 -24.28
CA PRO A 51 24.05 -11.12 -24.54
C PRO A 51 23.82 -10.49 -25.90
N ALA A 52 23.68 -11.29 -26.95
CA ALA A 52 23.41 -10.79 -28.31
C ALA A 52 22.04 -10.08 -28.43
N ALA A 53 21.02 -10.56 -27.71
CA ALA A 53 19.71 -9.92 -27.68
C ALA A 53 19.76 -8.63 -26.86
N MET A 54 20.53 -8.60 -25.79
CA MET A 54 20.77 -7.39 -24.99
C MET A 54 21.51 -6.32 -25.78
N GLU A 55 22.56 -6.69 -26.51
CA GLU A 55 23.31 -5.77 -27.39
C GLU A 55 22.40 -5.13 -28.45
N LYS A 56 21.54 -5.93 -29.09
CA LYS A 56 20.56 -5.44 -30.04
C LYS A 56 19.58 -4.44 -29.42
N GLN A 57 19.15 -4.69 -28.19
CA GLN A 57 18.25 -3.76 -27.51
C GLN A 57 18.95 -2.49 -27.05
N ILE A 58 20.19 -2.58 -26.55
CA ILE A 58 21.04 -1.42 -26.25
C ILE A 58 21.19 -0.55 -27.49
N TYR A 59 21.53 -1.15 -28.65
CA TYR A 59 21.61 -0.45 -29.92
C TYR A 59 20.31 0.29 -30.25
N ARG A 60 19.16 -0.34 -30.09
CA ARG A 60 17.86 0.29 -30.40
C ARG A 60 17.56 1.47 -29.48
N LEU A 61 17.93 1.38 -28.21
CA LEU A 61 17.76 2.46 -27.24
C LEU A 61 18.71 3.62 -27.53
N GLU A 62 20.00 3.36 -27.82
CA GLU A 62 20.98 4.38 -28.15
C GLU A 62 20.66 5.11 -29.47
N THR A 63 20.14 4.40 -30.46
CA THR A 63 19.80 4.99 -31.78
C THR A 63 18.41 5.63 -31.78
N GLY A 64 17.65 5.59 -30.69
CA GLY A 64 16.29 6.15 -30.65
C GLY A 64 15.22 5.31 -31.37
N ARG A 65 15.60 4.14 -31.91
CA ARG A 65 14.61 3.21 -32.51
C ARG A 65 13.62 2.65 -31.53
N THR A 66 14.02 2.61 -30.25
CA THR A 66 13.16 2.33 -29.11
C THR A 66 13.32 3.50 -28.16
N LEU A 67 12.25 4.25 -27.95
CA LEU A 67 12.28 5.49 -27.16
C LEU A 67 12.28 5.23 -25.65
N ARG A 68 11.73 4.09 -25.21
CA ARG A 68 11.65 3.74 -23.79
C ARG A 68 12.20 2.33 -23.57
N PRO A 69 13.00 2.12 -22.52
CA PRO A 69 13.41 0.79 -22.12
C PRO A 69 12.20 0.00 -21.59
N THR A 70 12.25 -1.32 -21.73
CA THR A 70 11.34 -2.18 -20.96
C THR A 70 11.72 -2.10 -19.47
N PRO A 71 10.83 -2.50 -18.53
CA PRO A 71 11.13 -2.50 -17.08
C PRO A 71 12.44 -3.23 -16.76
N LEU A 72 12.73 -4.33 -17.45
CA LEU A 72 13.99 -5.07 -17.31
C LEU A 72 15.21 -4.20 -17.62
N TYR A 73 15.21 -3.54 -18.77
CA TYR A 73 16.35 -2.70 -19.17
C TYR A 73 16.46 -1.43 -18.34
N ALA A 74 15.34 -0.82 -17.94
CA ALA A 74 15.33 0.30 -17.00
C ALA A 74 16.06 -0.08 -15.70
N LYS A 75 15.73 -1.25 -15.14
CA LYS A 75 16.36 -1.77 -13.93
C LYS A 75 17.84 -2.12 -14.14
N LEU A 76 18.20 -2.72 -15.26
CA LEU A 76 19.60 -3.03 -15.56
C LEU A 76 20.45 -1.75 -15.74
N TYR A 77 19.94 -0.73 -16.40
CA TYR A 77 20.60 0.57 -16.51
C TYR A 77 20.77 1.22 -15.13
N PHE A 78 19.72 1.24 -14.31
CA PHE A 78 19.79 1.78 -12.95
C PHE A 78 20.84 1.07 -12.11
N LEU A 79 20.81 -0.26 -12.06
CA LEU A 79 21.76 -1.06 -11.27
C LEU A 79 23.22 -0.99 -11.79
N THR A 80 23.41 -0.63 -13.06
CA THR A 80 24.76 -0.57 -13.66
C THR A 80 25.38 0.82 -13.54
N PHE A 81 24.58 1.87 -13.66
CA PHE A 81 25.06 3.24 -13.74
C PHE A 81 24.63 4.13 -12.58
N ASP A 82 23.79 3.62 -11.69
CA ASP A 82 23.16 4.42 -10.62
C ASP A 82 22.44 5.67 -11.17
N ARG A 83 21.75 5.49 -12.30
CA ARG A 83 21.02 6.53 -13.00
C ARG A 83 19.60 6.12 -13.26
N THR A 84 18.66 7.02 -12.97
CA THR A 84 17.23 6.75 -13.22
C THR A 84 16.92 6.75 -14.73
N THR A 85 15.82 6.11 -15.08
CA THR A 85 15.34 6.12 -16.47
C THR A 85 15.10 7.53 -17.00
N LEU A 86 14.68 8.44 -16.12
CA LEU A 86 14.48 9.85 -16.48
C LEU A 86 15.80 10.55 -16.86
N GLU A 87 16.86 10.34 -16.08
CA GLU A 87 18.18 10.92 -16.37
C GLU A 87 18.76 10.39 -17.68
N LEU A 88 18.50 9.12 -18.00
CA LEU A 88 19.08 8.45 -19.16
C LEU A 88 18.26 8.63 -20.45
N PHE A 89 16.96 8.69 -20.35
CA PHE A 89 16.07 8.72 -21.52
C PHE A 89 15.33 10.05 -21.70
N GLY A 90 15.49 10.97 -20.75
CA GLY A 90 14.86 12.29 -20.77
C GLY A 90 13.32 12.22 -20.63
N ASP A 91 12.71 13.36 -20.73
CA ASP A 91 11.25 13.49 -20.68
C ASP A 91 10.62 13.08 -22.02
N LEU A 92 10.37 11.80 -22.20
CA LEU A 92 9.72 11.25 -23.41
C LEU A 92 8.20 11.16 -23.25
N SER A 93 7.65 11.60 -22.12
CA SER A 93 6.20 11.68 -21.93
C SER A 93 5.70 13.01 -22.47
N ALA A 94 4.60 12.97 -23.21
CA ALA A 94 3.75 14.13 -23.36
C ALA A 94 3.50 14.72 -21.96
N GLU A 95 3.67 16.03 -21.85
CA GLU A 95 3.47 16.78 -20.62
C GLU A 95 2.25 16.22 -19.85
N ALA A 96 2.49 15.63 -18.70
CA ALA A 96 1.41 15.46 -17.76
C ALA A 96 0.85 16.88 -17.53
N PRO A 97 -0.45 17.10 -17.60
CA PRO A 97 -1.00 18.42 -17.43
C PRO A 97 -0.46 19.00 -16.13
N ALA A 98 0.32 20.07 -16.23
CA ALA A 98 0.89 20.75 -15.08
C ALA A 98 -0.28 21.16 -14.18
N GLY A 99 -0.33 20.64 -12.96
CA GLY A 99 -1.32 20.99 -11.96
C GLY A 99 -2.51 20.03 -11.78
N ALA A 100 -2.47 18.81 -12.33
CA ALA A 100 -3.47 17.82 -11.97
C ALA A 100 -3.22 17.32 -10.54
N THR A 101 -4.15 17.60 -9.64
CA THR A 101 -4.10 17.17 -8.23
C THR A 101 -4.93 15.91 -8.05
N CYS A 102 -4.37 14.91 -7.38
CA CYS A 102 -5.08 13.69 -7.00
C CYS A 102 -5.90 13.95 -5.73
N ILE A 103 -7.20 13.87 -5.83
CA ILE A 103 -8.09 13.96 -4.66
C ILE A 103 -8.26 12.56 -4.09
N THR A 104 -7.79 12.40 -2.86
CA THR A 104 -7.73 11.12 -2.17
C THR A 104 -8.20 11.30 -0.74
N ARG A 105 -9.07 10.40 -0.27
CA ARG A 105 -9.39 10.28 1.14
C ARG A 105 -8.54 9.18 1.76
N SER A 106 -7.79 9.54 2.79
CA SER A 106 -6.95 8.62 3.55
C SER A 106 -7.67 8.17 4.80
N HIS A 107 -7.75 6.85 4.99
CA HIS A 107 -8.18 6.23 6.24
C HIS A 107 -6.96 5.57 6.88
N LYS A 108 -6.67 5.92 8.13
CA LYS A 108 -5.63 5.28 8.92
C LYS A 108 -6.25 4.49 10.06
N PHE A 109 -5.83 3.25 10.19
CA PHE A 109 -6.28 2.34 11.24
C PHE A 109 -5.10 2.07 12.17
N ILE A 110 -5.28 2.41 13.45
CA ILE A 110 -4.26 2.26 14.50
C ILE A 110 -4.83 1.32 15.56
N PRO A 111 -4.66 0.00 15.41
CA PRO A 111 -5.17 -0.97 16.35
C PRO A 111 -4.24 -1.11 17.57
N VAL A 112 -4.83 -1.27 18.74
CA VAL A 112 -4.12 -1.45 20.01
C VAL A 112 -4.83 -2.48 20.87
N PHE A 113 -4.09 -3.42 21.43
CA PHE A 113 -4.64 -4.28 22.49
C PHE A 113 -4.47 -3.60 23.84
N ILE A 114 -5.59 -3.40 24.57
CA ILE A 114 -5.64 -2.74 25.88
C ILE A 114 -6.11 -3.67 27.01
N GLY A 115 -6.52 -4.88 26.66
CA GLY A 115 -7.11 -5.84 27.60
C GLY A 115 -8.61 -5.66 27.83
N ALA A 116 -9.30 -6.76 28.13
CA ALA A 116 -10.76 -6.80 28.29
C ALA A 116 -11.25 -5.98 29.49
N GLU A 117 -10.50 -5.97 30.58
CA GLU A 117 -10.85 -5.19 31.80
C GLU A 117 -10.80 -3.69 31.52
N VAL A 118 -9.72 -3.21 30.85
CA VAL A 118 -9.57 -1.81 30.48
C VAL A 118 -10.64 -1.40 29.48
N ALA A 119 -10.94 -2.25 28.49
CA ALA A 119 -12.02 -2.00 27.54
C ALA A 119 -13.38 -1.91 28.22
N SER A 120 -13.67 -2.78 29.20
CA SER A 120 -14.90 -2.75 30.00
C SER A 120 -15.00 -1.45 30.80
N ALA A 121 -13.93 -1.06 31.50
CA ALA A 121 -13.88 0.17 32.28
C ALA A 121 -14.08 1.42 31.40
N LEU A 122 -13.42 1.51 30.27
CA LEU A 122 -13.59 2.58 29.29
C LEU A 122 -15.02 2.64 28.76
N SER A 123 -15.58 1.48 28.44
CA SER A 123 -16.95 1.35 27.94
C SER A 123 -17.98 1.87 28.92
N ALA A 124 -17.75 1.69 30.23
CA ALA A 124 -18.63 2.17 31.32
C ALA A 124 -18.45 3.67 31.59
N ALA A 125 -17.28 4.22 31.37
CA ALA A 125 -16.90 5.59 31.77
C ALA A 125 -17.29 6.69 30.79
N GLY A 126 -17.82 6.38 29.59
CA GLY A 126 -18.03 7.39 28.54
C GLY A 126 -19.35 7.25 27.78
N GLN A 127 -19.66 8.28 26.99
CA GLN A 127 -20.76 8.21 26.02
C GLN A 127 -20.27 7.50 24.75
N TRP A 128 -20.84 6.34 24.46
CA TRP A 128 -20.52 5.51 23.32
C TRP A 128 -21.76 5.25 22.47
N CYS A 129 -21.57 5.28 21.16
CA CYS A 129 -22.57 4.80 20.22
C CYS A 129 -22.34 3.31 19.95
N HIS A 130 -23.38 2.50 20.03
CA HIS A 130 -23.30 1.12 19.56
C HIS A 130 -23.13 1.11 18.04
N VAL A 131 -22.12 0.41 17.57
CA VAL A 131 -22.04 0.07 16.16
C VAL A 131 -22.91 -1.16 15.99
N ASN A 132 -23.98 -1.02 15.17
CA ASN A 132 -24.90 -2.12 14.87
C ASN A 132 -24.18 -3.23 14.09
N ASP A 133 -23.42 -4.00 14.83
CA ASP A 133 -22.74 -5.17 14.34
C ASP A 133 -23.32 -6.38 15.07
N GLN A 134 -24.08 -7.18 14.36
CA GLN A 134 -24.77 -8.35 14.92
C GLN A 134 -23.83 -9.37 15.60
N TRP A 135 -22.51 -9.23 15.43
CA TRP A 135 -21.52 -10.23 15.83
C TRP A 135 -20.54 -9.76 16.90
N THR A 136 -20.38 -8.44 17.06
CA THR A 136 -19.46 -7.89 18.05
C THR A 136 -20.12 -6.70 18.74
N GLU A 137 -20.07 -6.65 20.05
CA GLU A 137 -20.51 -5.49 20.85
C GLU A 137 -19.51 -4.33 20.66
N CYS A 138 -19.29 -3.90 19.42
CA CYS A 138 -18.41 -2.80 19.12
C CYS A 138 -19.05 -1.48 19.52
N ARG A 139 -18.29 -0.62 20.17
CA ARG A 139 -18.68 0.73 20.55
C ARG A 139 -17.81 1.74 19.84
N ARG A 140 -18.36 2.89 19.51
CA ARG A 140 -17.67 3.98 18.82
C ARG A 140 -17.91 5.29 19.54
N ARG A 141 -16.87 6.12 19.60
CA ARG A 141 -16.99 7.55 19.95
C ARG A 141 -16.07 8.39 19.10
N ALA A 142 -16.45 9.64 18.84
CA ALA A 142 -15.58 10.62 18.21
C ALA A 142 -14.46 11.03 19.18
N VAL A 143 -13.27 11.26 18.63
CA VAL A 143 -12.10 11.77 19.35
C VAL A 143 -11.51 12.92 18.53
N ASP A 144 -11.12 14.01 19.19
CA ASP A 144 -10.50 15.12 18.51
C ASP A 144 -9.11 14.78 18.01
N HIS A 145 -8.86 15.05 16.73
CA HIS A 145 -7.56 14.88 16.09
C HIS A 145 -7.21 16.15 15.30
N PRO A 146 -5.96 16.66 15.37
CA PRO A 146 -5.61 17.94 14.75
C PRO A 146 -5.66 17.93 13.22
N ALA A 147 -5.50 16.77 12.57
CA ALA A 147 -5.41 16.66 11.11
C ALA A 147 -6.72 16.24 10.43
N GLY A 148 -7.70 15.72 11.15
CA GLY A 148 -8.93 15.23 10.52
C GLY A 148 -9.95 14.68 11.50
N SER A 149 -10.97 14.00 10.98
CA SER A 149 -11.96 13.35 11.82
C SER A 149 -11.45 12.00 12.33
N CYS A 150 -11.62 11.75 13.62
CA CYS A 150 -11.19 10.50 14.23
C CYS A 150 -12.32 9.86 15.04
N ASN A 151 -12.43 8.53 14.91
CA ASN A 151 -13.29 7.72 15.75
C ASN A 151 -12.45 6.66 16.48
N LEU A 152 -12.71 6.50 17.77
CA LEU A 152 -12.21 5.39 18.55
C LEU A 152 -13.25 4.28 18.57
N TYR A 153 -12.88 3.12 18.09
CA TYR A 153 -13.66 1.88 18.19
C TYR A 153 -13.15 1.04 19.34
N LEU A 154 -14.06 0.46 20.08
CA LEU A 154 -13.75 -0.34 21.25
C LEU A 154 -14.50 -1.66 21.20
N TRP A 155 -13.77 -2.76 21.32
CA TRP A 155 -14.34 -4.11 21.42
C TRP A 155 -14.16 -4.68 22.82
N PRO A 156 -15.15 -5.40 23.35
CA PRO A 156 -15.11 -5.93 24.71
C PRO A 156 -14.02 -6.97 24.94
N PHE A 157 -13.46 -7.56 23.87
CA PHE A 157 -12.33 -8.47 23.97
C PHE A 157 -10.97 -7.78 24.16
N GLY A 158 -10.96 -6.47 24.36
CA GLY A 158 -9.77 -5.72 24.73
C GLY A 158 -9.03 -5.03 23.60
N VAL A 159 -9.65 -4.87 22.43
CA VAL A 159 -9.07 -4.10 21.33
C VAL A 159 -9.68 -2.71 21.27
N ALA A 160 -8.82 -1.70 21.19
CA ALA A 160 -9.13 -0.33 20.81
C ALA A 160 -8.54 -0.05 19.43
N LEU A 161 -9.25 0.69 18.58
CA LEU A 161 -8.77 1.06 17.26
C LEU A 161 -9.16 2.50 16.94
N PHE A 162 -8.16 3.32 16.67
CA PHE A 162 -8.39 4.65 16.11
C PHE A 162 -8.52 4.58 14.60
N HIS A 163 -9.59 5.16 14.09
CA HIS A 163 -9.83 5.34 12.67
C HIS A 163 -9.81 6.83 12.35
N LEU A 164 -8.70 7.29 11.80
CA LEU A 164 -8.49 8.66 11.40
C LEU A 164 -8.80 8.81 9.91
N VAL A 165 -9.54 9.85 9.55
CA VAL A 165 -9.92 10.18 8.17
C VAL A 165 -9.41 11.58 7.83
N GLU A 166 -8.64 11.66 6.74
CA GLU A 166 -8.06 12.90 6.22
C GLU A 166 -8.30 13.00 4.72
N ASP A 167 -8.76 14.15 4.25
CA ASP A 167 -8.84 14.44 2.82
C ASP A 167 -7.49 15.00 2.35
N LEU A 168 -6.94 14.41 1.30
CA LEU A 168 -5.64 14.73 0.75
C LEU A 168 -5.77 15.23 -0.69
N ALA A 169 -5.06 16.30 -0.98
CA ALA A 169 -4.81 16.78 -2.32
C ALA A 169 -3.32 16.55 -2.62
N LEU A 170 -3.02 15.62 -3.52
CA LEU A 170 -1.67 15.18 -3.79
C LEU A 170 -1.29 15.53 -5.23
N ASP A 171 -0.13 16.15 -5.38
CA ASP A 171 0.43 16.44 -6.71
C ASP A 171 1.25 15.27 -7.24
N SER A 172 1.68 14.36 -6.37
CA SER A 172 2.47 13.20 -6.73
C SER A 172 2.40 12.04 -5.73
N VAL A 173 2.74 10.82 -6.18
CA VAL A 173 2.90 9.65 -5.29
C VAL A 173 4.08 9.84 -4.33
N ALA A 174 5.11 10.58 -4.74
CA ALA A 174 6.25 10.90 -3.88
C ALA A 174 5.82 11.78 -2.68
N GLN A 175 4.96 12.77 -2.91
CA GLN A 175 4.38 13.55 -1.80
C GLN A 175 3.61 12.66 -0.82
N LEU A 176 2.85 11.69 -1.31
CA LEU A 176 2.16 10.73 -0.44
C LEU A 176 3.15 9.95 0.43
N ALA A 177 4.28 9.51 -0.13
CA ALA A 177 5.29 8.78 0.61
C ALA A 177 5.89 9.61 1.75
N VAL A 178 6.27 10.87 1.45
CA VAL A 178 6.78 11.82 2.45
C VAL A 178 5.75 12.09 3.55
N TRP A 179 4.51 12.38 3.15
CA TRP A 179 3.42 12.62 4.10
C TRP A 179 3.17 11.41 5.02
N ARG A 180 3.17 10.19 4.47
CA ARG A 180 3.01 8.96 5.26
C ARG A 180 4.13 8.77 6.27
N ARG A 181 5.39 8.97 5.87
CA ARG A 181 6.54 8.87 6.74
C ARG A 181 6.43 9.82 7.93
N ILE A 182 6.18 11.12 7.66
CA ILE A 182 6.05 12.14 8.69
C ILE A 182 4.90 11.83 9.65
N THR A 183 3.74 11.47 9.11
CA THR A 183 2.52 11.29 9.91
C THR A 183 2.47 9.93 10.61
N TYR A 184 3.26 8.94 10.19
CA TYR A 184 3.25 7.60 10.79
C TYR A 184 3.61 7.64 12.27
N GLU A 185 4.77 8.16 12.60
CA GLU A 185 5.24 8.26 13.99
C GLU A 185 4.37 9.22 14.81
N GLN A 186 3.97 10.35 14.22
CA GLN A 186 3.10 11.32 14.87
C GLN A 186 1.76 10.69 15.26
N ASN A 187 1.14 9.92 14.38
CA ASN A 187 -0.14 9.27 14.65
C ASN A 187 0.00 8.15 15.69
N MET A 188 1.11 7.41 15.66
CA MET A 188 1.39 6.39 16.67
C MET A 188 1.56 7.01 18.05
N GLN A 189 2.33 8.08 18.16
CA GLN A 189 2.53 8.79 19.41
C GLN A 189 1.22 9.41 19.91
N TRP A 190 0.47 10.08 19.02
CA TRP A 190 -0.82 10.65 19.36
C TRP A 190 -1.81 9.58 19.91
N ALA A 191 -1.93 8.44 19.24
CA ALA A 191 -2.80 7.36 19.67
C ALA A 191 -2.41 6.81 21.06
N HIS A 192 -1.11 6.66 21.32
CA HIS A 192 -0.59 6.27 22.60
C HIS A 192 -0.98 7.27 23.71
N ASP A 193 -0.75 8.58 23.47
CA ASP A 193 -1.07 9.64 24.42
C ASP A 193 -2.58 9.71 24.70
N GLN A 194 -3.43 9.53 23.67
CA GLN A 194 -4.88 9.47 23.84
C GLN A 194 -5.31 8.28 24.72
N LEU A 195 -4.78 7.10 24.47
CA LEU A 195 -5.11 5.93 25.28
C LEU A 195 -4.63 6.10 26.72
N ARG A 196 -3.43 6.61 26.93
CA ARG A 196 -2.90 6.89 28.25
C ARG A 196 -3.77 7.88 29.02
N ALA A 197 -4.23 8.95 28.35
CA ALA A 197 -5.15 9.91 28.96
C ALA A 197 -6.51 9.30 29.31
N LEU A 198 -7.00 8.35 28.52
CA LEU A 198 -8.29 7.72 28.68
C LEU A 198 -8.31 6.59 29.73
N THR A 199 -7.22 5.84 29.82
CA THR A 199 -7.17 4.60 30.62
C THR A 199 -6.46 4.79 31.95
N SER A 200 -5.60 5.80 32.08
CA SER A 200 -4.66 5.98 33.19
C SER A 200 -3.73 4.76 33.39
N VAL A 201 -3.66 3.86 32.41
CA VAL A 201 -2.86 2.65 32.41
C VAL A 201 -1.79 2.77 31.33
N GLU A 202 -0.62 2.20 31.58
CA GLU A 202 0.41 2.09 30.57
C GLU A 202 -0.01 1.07 29.52
N VAL A 203 -0.30 1.56 28.33
CA VAL A 203 -0.74 0.73 27.20
C VAL A 203 0.48 0.37 26.38
N GLY A 204 0.56 -0.87 25.93
CA GLY A 204 1.63 -1.31 25.05
C GLY A 204 1.75 -0.45 23.80
N ARG A 205 2.95 -0.39 23.23
CA ARG A 205 3.18 0.37 21.97
C ARG A 205 2.38 -0.26 20.85
N GLN A 206 1.76 0.62 20.04
CA GLN A 206 1.16 0.22 18.77
C GLN A 206 2.24 -0.35 17.86
N SER A 207 1.89 -1.38 17.12
CA SER A 207 2.85 -2.05 16.25
C SER A 207 2.89 -1.46 14.84
N TYR A 208 1.78 -0.88 14.35
CA TYR A 208 1.73 -0.33 13.00
C TYR A 208 0.49 0.55 12.75
N VAL A 209 0.52 1.26 11.61
CA VAL A 209 -0.61 1.99 11.04
C VAL A 209 -0.91 1.41 9.66
N LEU A 210 -2.10 0.87 9.46
CA LEU A 210 -2.57 0.52 8.12
C LEU A 210 -3.21 1.74 7.47
N SER A 211 -2.97 1.93 6.18
CA SER A 211 -3.58 3.02 5.41
C SER A 211 -4.46 2.47 4.29
N LEU A 212 -5.67 3.02 4.15
CA LEU A 212 -6.53 2.79 3.01
C LEU A 212 -6.71 4.13 2.29
N TYR A 213 -6.56 4.12 0.97
CA TYR A 213 -6.73 5.27 0.12
C TYR A 213 -7.92 5.08 -0.80
N TRP A 214 -8.89 5.95 -0.63
CA TRP A 214 -10.02 6.10 -1.56
C TRP A 214 -9.69 7.21 -2.55
N VAL A 215 -9.42 6.86 -3.80
CA VAL A 215 -9.02 7.81 -4.85
C VAL A 215 -10.23 8.21 -5.66
N ASP A 216 -10.73 9.42 -5.44
CA ASP A 216 -11.90 9.95 -6.16
C ASP A 216 -11.53 10.49 -7.54
N GLU A 217 -10.50 11.34 -7.59
CA GLU A 217 -10.05 12.00 -8.80
C GLU A 217 -8.54 11.78 -8.97
N PRO A 218 -8.14 10.78 -9.77
CA PRO A 218 -6.72 10.51 -9.98
C PRO A 218 -6.10 11.55 -10.91
N ALA A 219 -4.88 11.98 -10.60
CA ALA A 219 -4.08 12.84 -11.45
C ALA A 219 -3.48 12.10 -12.66
N TRP A 220 -3.49 10.77 -12.63
CA TRP A 220 -2.85 9.89 -13.62
C TRP A 220 -3.88 9.25 -14.55
N GLN A 221 -3.42 8.83 -15.72
CA GLN A 221 -4.26 8.15 -16.71
C GLN A 221 -3.58 6.88 -17.26
N GLY A 222 -4.38 5.98 -17.79
CA GLY A 222 -3.91 4.77 -18.46
C GLY A 222 -2.97 3.93 -17.61
N ARG A 223 -1.78 3.62 -18.13
CA ARG A 223 -0.78 2.80 -17.43
C ARG A 223 -0.22 3.46 -16.18
N ASP A 224 -0.06 4.78 -16.23
CA ASP A 224 0.51 5.53 -15.12
C ASP A 224 -0.44 5.51 -13.91
N LEU A 225 -1.76 5.55 -14.15
CA LEU A 225 -2.76 5.35 -13.10
C LEU A 225 -2.60 3.99 -12.41
N LEU A 226 -2.49 2.90 -13.17
CA LEU A 226 -2.32 1.56 -12.59
C LEU A 226 -1.05 1.48 -11.74
N THR A 227 0.05 2.07 -12.22
CA THR A 227 1.32 2.08 -11.50
C THR A 227 1.23 2.95 -10.24
N ALA A 228 0.65 4.15 -10.32
CA ALA A 228 0.47 5.04 -9.18
C ALA A 228 -0.37 4.39 -8.07
N LEU A 229 -1.51 3.77 -8.41
CA LEU A 229 -2.34 3.09 -7.42
C LEU A 229 -1.59 1.94 -6.74
N ARG A 230 -0.82 1.14 -7.48
CA ARG A 230 0.01 0.08 -6.91
C ARG A 230 1.05 0.63 -5.95
N LEU A 231 1.75 1.71 -6.33
CA LEU A 231 2.74 2.37 -5.49
C LEU A 231 2.14 2.93 -4.20
N MET A 232 0.91 3.45 -4.24
CA MET A 232 0.21 3.94 -3.05
C MET A 232 0.00 2.85 -1.99
N CYS A 233 -0.13 1.59 -2.38
CA CYS A 233 -0.26 0.47 -1.44
C CYS A 233 1.06 0.06 -0.79
N ILE A 234 2.21 0.39 -1.37
CA ILE A 234 3.52 -0.13 -0.96
C ILE A 234 4.45 1.01 -0.50
N PRO A 235 4.11 1.66 0.62
CA PRO A 235 4.83 2.86 1.06
C PRO A 235 6.28 2.58 1.46
N ARG A 236 6.58 1.38 1.95
CA ARG A 236 7.94 1.04 2.40
C ARG A 236 8.95 1.16 1.26
N VAL A 237 8.56 0.74 0.05
CA VAL A 237 9.42 0.89 -1.14
C VAL A 237 9.55 2.34 -1.55
N LEU A 238 8.46 3.10 -1.49
CA LEU A 238 8.47 4.54 -1.75
C LEU A 238 9.34 5.28 -0.73
N VAL A 239 9.20 4.96 0.56
CA VAL A 239 9.99 5.56 1.63
C VAL A 239 11.48 5.24 1.45
N GLN A 240 11.85 4.00 1.14
CA GLN A 240 13.24 3.64 0.89
C GLN A 240 13.83 4.42 -0.28
N ARG A 241 13.09 4.56 -1.39
CA ARG A 241 13.55 5.34 -2.56
C ARG A 241 13.58 6.85 -2.31
N VAL A 242 12.71 7.35 -1.46
CA VAL A 242 12.70 8.77 -1.07
C VAL A 242 13.79 9.08 -0.06
N ASP A 243 14.17 8.14 0.81
CA ASP A 243 15.27 8.30 1.74
C ASP A 243 16.64 8.38 1.05
N ASP A 244 16.78 7.73 -0.11
CA ASP A 244 17.98 7.81 -0.95
C ASP A 244 18.09 9.17 -1.71
N ILE A 245 17.04 9.98 -1.66
CA ILE A 245 17.01 11.30 -2.30
C ILE A 245 17.22 12.35 -1.22
N ASP A 246 18.31 13.10 -1.32
CA ASP A 246 18.59 14.25 -0.48
C ASP A 246 17.36 15.17 -0.39
N GLU A 247 16.96 15.57 0.81
CA GLU A 247 15.80 16.45 1.05
C GLU A 247 15.85 17.74 0.23
N SER A 248 17.06 18.22 -0.10
CA SER A 248 17.28 19.33 -1.01
C SER A 248 16.87 19.02 -2.47
N CYS A 249 16.80 17.75 -2.84
CA CYS A 249 16.39 17.26 -4.17
C CYS A 249 14.89 16.93 -4.25
N LEU A 250 14.15 16.99 -3.15
CA LEU A 250 12.67 16.85 -3.15
C LEU A 250 11.94 18.00 -3.87
N ALA A 251 12.69 19.07 -4.22
CA ALA A 251 12.15 20.21 -4.94
C ALA A 251 11.41 19.86 -6.24
N PRO A 252 11.68 18.76 -6.97
CA PRO A 252 10.68 18.25 -7.87
C PRO A 252 10.20 16.84 -7.47
N ALA A 253 9.29 16.76 -6.48
CA ALA A 253 8.54 15.54 -6.20
C ALA A 253 7.97 14.88 -7.48
N THR A 254 7.64 15.68 -8.47
CA THR A 254 7.26 15.30 -9.83
C THR A 254 8.33 14.51 -10.59
N LEU A 255 9.62 14.78 -10.38
CA LEU A 255 10.70 14.02 -11.01
C LEU A 255 10.86 12.63 -10.41
N VAL A 256 10.77 12.53 -9.08
CA VAL A 256 10.78 11.25 -8.36
C VAL A 256 9.58 10.40 -8.76
N GLU A 257 8.41 11.00 -8.83
CA GLU A 257 7.20 10.32 -9.26
C GLU A 257 7.32 9.79 -10.69
N ARG A 258 7.80 10.61 -11.63
CA ARG A 258 8.03 10.17 -13.02
C ARG A 258 8.97 8.97 -13.09
N ALA A 259 10.07 8.99 -12.32
CA ALA A 259 10.99 7.86 -12.25
C ALA A 259 10.30 6.59 -11.73
N LEU A 260 9.53 6.70 -10.65
CA LEU A 260 8.79 5.59 -10.06
C LEU A 260 7.73 5.03 -11.01
N LEU A 261 7.00 5.89 -11.70
CA LEU A 261 5.98 5.49 -12.67
C LEU A 261 6.59 4.83 -13.93
N GLN A 262 7.75 5.31 -14.38
CA GLN A 262 8.45 4.78 -15.56
C GLN A 262 9.09 3.41 -15.27
N ASP A 263 9.66 3.22 -14.09
CA ASP A 263 10.33 1.97 -13.72
C ASP A 263 9.35 0.78 -13.63
N GLY A 264 8.05 1.04 -13.53
CA GLY A 264 7.03 0.03 -13.38
C GLY A 264 7.29 -0.80 -12.11
N PHE A 265 6.39 -0.79 -11.18
CA PHE A 265 6.61 -1.49 -9.93
C PHE A 265 5.73 -2.74 -9.86
N ASP A 266 6.37 -3.91 -9.75
CA ASP A 266 5.70 -5.18 -9.50
C ASP A 266 6.20 -5.72 -8.15
N HIS A 267 5.29 -5.87 -7.19
CA HIS A 267 5.60 -6.36 -5.85
C HIS A 267 4.90 -7.69 -5.60
N PRO A 268 5.62 -8.74 -5.19
CA PRO A 268 5.06 -10.09 -5.07
C PRO A 268 3.94 -10.22 -4.03
N GLU A 269 3.88 -9.31 -3.07
CA GLU A 269 2.85 -9.29 -2.01
C GLU A 269 1.63 -8.42 -2.35
N LEU A 270 1.62 -7.81 -3.55
CA LEU A 270 0.51 -7.01 -4.01
C LEU A 270 -0.61 -7.90 -4.56
N VAL A 271 -1.79 -7.78 -4.00
CA VAL A 271 -2.99 -8.47 -4.48
C VAL A 271 -3.86 -7.51 -5.26
N ASP A 272 -4.18 -7.87 -6.50
CA ASP A 272 -5.07 -7.14 -7.37
C ASP A 272 -6.52 -7.67 -7.20
N PHE A 273 -7.43 -6.82 -6.73
CA PHE A 273 -8.85 -7.11 -6.63
C PHE A 273 -9.71 -6.19 -7.51
N SER A 274 -9.09 -5.61 -8.53
CA SER A 274 -9.76 -4.76 -9.52
C SER A 274 -10.87 -5.51 -10.24
N MET A 275 -11.92 -4.77 -10.63
CA MET A 275 -12.99 -5.30 -11.45
C MET A 275 -13.10 -4.51 -12.75
N LYS A 276 -12.94 -5.23 -13.87
CA LYS A 276 -12.90 -4.63 -15.22
C LYS A 276 -14.07 -3.68 -15.48
N GLY A 277 -13.75 -2.41 -15.75
CA GLY A 277 -14.73 -1.37 -16.09
C GLY A 277 -15.56 -0.89 -14.90
N ILE A 278 -15.29 -1.35 -13.68
CA ILE A 278 -16.01 -0.98 -12.46
C ILE A 278 -15.09 -0.27 -11.48
N SER A 279 -13.92 -0.85 -11.20
CA SER A 279 -13.00 -0.30 -10.20
C SER A 279 -11.58 -0.80 -10.38
N LEU A 280 -10.62 -0.07 -9.83
CA LEU A 280 -9.24 -0.52 -9.62
C LEU A 280 -9.03 -0.65 -8.12
N GLY A 281 -8.51 -1.78 -7.68
CA GLY A 281 -8.28 -2.05 -6.27
C GLY A 281 -7.02 -2.89 -6.06
N TYR A 282 -6.13 -2.44 -5.19
CA TYR A 282 -4.90 -3.14 -4.83
C TYR A 282 -4.73 -3.16 -3.33
N ALA A 283 -4.23 -4.26 -2.80
CA ALA A 283 -3.94 -4.43 -1.39
C ALA A 283 -2.53 -4.98 -1.18
N SER A 284 -1.88 -4.55 -0.12
CA SER A 284 -0.66 -5.12 0.42
C SER A 284 -0.78 -5.25 1.95
N TRP A 285 0.22 -5.81 2.61
CA TRP A 285 0.24 -5.89 4.08
C TRP A 285 0.27 -4.52 4.79
N SER A 286 0.63 -3.45 4.08
CA SER A 286 0.80 -2.10 4.66
C SER A 286 -0.24 -1.10 4.20
N GLY A 287 -1.06 -1.43 3.20
CA GLY A 287 -2.06 -0.51 2.69
C GLY A 287 -2.97 -1.08 1.62
N VAL A 288 -4.08 -0.41 1.45
CA VAL A 288 -5.10 -0.69 0.43
C VAL A 288 -5.35 0.58 -0.35
N VAL A 289 -5.55 0.47 -1.66
CA VAL A 289 -6.02 1.57 -2.50
C VAL A 289 -7.22 1.13 -3.31
N TYR A 290 -8.15 2.02 -3.48
CA TYR A 290 -9.33 1.78 -4.30
C TYR A 290 -9.72 3.03 -5.10
N HIS A 291 -9.99 2.84 -6.39
CA HIS A 291 -10.49 3.86 -7.30
C HIS A 291 -11.77 3.37 -7.99
N PRO A 292 -12.94 3.98 -7.71
CA PRO A 292 -14.19 3.64 -8.38
C PRO A 292 -14.24 4.24 -9.79
N ILE A 293 -14.32 3.42 -10.83
CA ILE A 293 -14.52 3.86 -12.22
C ILE A 293 -16.01 4.06 -12.50
N ALA A 294 -16.84 3.07 -12.19
CA ALA A 294 -18.28 3.12 -12.31
C ALA A 294 -18.91 3.23 -10.92
N ARG A 295 -19.10 4.45 -10.43
CA ARG A 295 -19.50 4.74 -9.03
C ARG A 295 -20.81 4.09 -8.60
N ASP A 296 -21.74 3.89 -9.53
CA ASP A 296 -23.03 3.22 -9.31
C ASP A 296 -22.94 1.71 -9.08
N ARG A 297 -21.81 1.10 -9.48
CA ARG A 297 -21.57 -0.35 -9.40
C ARG A 297 -20.33 -0.71 -8.58
N ALA A 298 -19.50 0.26 -8.25
CA ALA A 298 -18.31 0.08 -7.43
C ALA A 298 -18.69 -0.14 -5.95
N LEU A 299 -17.78 -0.69 -5.19
CA LEU A 299 -17.92 -0.74 -3.73
C LEU A 299 -18.07 0.66 -3.17
N HIS A 300 -18.82 0.79 -2.09
CA HIS A 300 -18.86 2.03 -1.34
C HIS A 300 -17.66 2.11 -0.38
N GLU A 301 -17.16 3.31 -0.16
CA GLU A 301 -16.03 3.57 0.76
C GLU A 301 -16.26 2.94 2.15
N GLY A 302 -17.47 3.05 2.70
CA GLY A 302 -17.83 2.48 3.97
C GLY A 302 -17.73 0.96 4.05
N GLU A 303 -17.83 0.24 2.92
CA GLU A 303 -17.71 -1.21 2.87
C GLU A 303 -16.24 -1.65 3.02
N LEU A 304 -15.31 -0.92 2.36
CA LEU A 304 -13.88 -1.13 2.52
C LEU A 304 -13.44 -0.80 3.95
N VAL A 305 -13.89 0.34 4.47
CA VAL A 305 -13.60 0.76 5.85
C VAL A 305 -14.10 -0.27 6.86
N THR A 306 -15.30 -0.79 6.69
CA THR A 306 -15.85 -1.82 7.59
C THR A 306 -15.08 -3.14 7.52
N CYS A 307 -14.64 -3.53 6.32
CA CYS A 307 -13.80 -4.71 6.15
C CYS A 307 -12.46 -4.55 6.88
N GLU A 308 -11.78 -3.42 6.66
CA GLU A 308 -10.49 -3.14 7.31
C GLU A 308 -10.63 -2.98 8.83
N LEU A 309 -11.62 -2.27 9.33
CA LEU A 309 -11.88 -2.18 10.77
C LEU A 309 -11.95 -3.57 11.42
N SER A 310 -12.68 -4.48 10.78
CA SER A 310 -12.81 -5.85 11.26
C SER A 310 -11.50 -6.62 11.19
N ALA A 311 -10.79 -6.51 10.08
CA ALA A 311 -9.51 -7.20 9.86
C ALA A 311 -8.45 -6.73 10.88
N GLN A 312 -8.34 -5.42 11.11
CA GLN A 312 -7.36 -4.83 12.00
C GLN A 312 -7.64 -5.14 13.48
N ALA A 313 -8.92 -5.16 13.88
CA ALA A 313 -9.30 -5.58 15.23
C ALA A 313 -8.92 -7.04 15.52
N VAL A 314 -9.15 -7.94 14.55
CA VAL A 314 -8.76 -9.36 14.65
C VAL A 314 -7.26 -9.51 14.71
N TRP A 315 -6.58 -8.82 13.82
CA TRP A 315 -5.12 -8.88 13.75
C TRP A 315 -4.50 -8.47 15.09
N ALA A 316 -4.94 -7.36 15.69
CA ALA A 316 -4.43 -6.90 16.97
C ALA A 316 -4.67 -7.90 18.10
N TYR A 317 -5.82 -8.55 18.12
CA TYR A 317 -6.10 -9.59 19.08
C TYR A 317 -5.22 -10.84 18.90
N CYS A 318 -5.09 -11.32 17.68
CA CYS A 318 -4.25 -12.47 17.36
C CYS A 318 -2.76 -12.20 17.63
N ASP A 319 -2.29 -11.01 17.31
CA ASP A 319 -0.90 -10.60 17.56
C ASP A 319 -0.62 -10.56 19.08
N HIS A 320 -1.56 -10.07 19.87
CA HIS A 320 -1.43 -10.09 21.32
C HIS A 320 -1.33 -11.51 21.87
N LEU A 321 -2.20 -12.43 21.43
CA LEU A 321 -2.13 -13.83 21.85
C LEU A 321 -0.78 -14.46 21.48
N ARG A 322 -0.29 -14.20 20.29
CA ARG A 322 1.03 -14.68 19.86
C ARG A 322 2.16 -14.14 20.75
N GLN A 323 2.13 -12.84 21.08
CA GLN A 323 3.14 -12.22 21.94
C GLN A 323 3.10 -12.79 23.37
N GLN A 324 1.93 -13.13 23.91
CA GLN A 324 1.82 -13.79 25.21
C GLN A 324 2.50 -15.16 25.21
N VAL A 325 2.21 -15.98 24.20
CA VAL A 325 2.85 -17.30 24.06
C VAL A 325 4.37 -17.18 23.94
N GLU A 326 4.86 -16.23 23.13
CA GLU A 326 6.30 -15.99 22.95
C GLU A 326 7.02 -15.56 24.25
N ARG A 327 6.29 -14.89 25.16
CA ARG A 327 6.82 -14.51 26.48
C ARG A 327 6.74 -15.62 27.52
N GLY A 328 6.04 -16.69 27.23
CA GLY A 328 5.74 -17.76 28.17
C GLY A 328 4.71 -17.36 29.24
N ASP A 329 3.95 -16.31 28.99
CA ASP A 329 2.86 -15.87 29.86
C ASP A 329 1.63 -16.74 29.62
N ASP A 330 0.96 -17.17 30.68
CA ASP A 330 -0.36 -17.81 30.56
C ASP A 330 -1.34 -16.81 29.94
N PRO A 331 -2.08 -17.18 28.88
CA PRO A 331 -3.02 -16.28 28.23
C PRO A 331 -4.12 -15.86 29.23
N VAL A 332 -4.09 -14.59 29.61
CA VAL A 332 -5.01 -13.99 30.60
C VAL A 332 -6.44 -13.82 30.05
N VAL A 333 -6.70 -14.20 28.81
CA VAL A 333 -8.02 -14.06 28.19
C VAL A 333 -8.88 -15.27 28.60
N PRO A 334 -10.06 -15.06 29.20
CA PRO A 334 -11.02 -16.15 29.40
C PRO A 334 -11.29 -16.81 28.04
N ALA A 335 -10.98 -18.09 27.90
CA ALA A 335 -11.09 -18.86 26.65
C ALA A 335 -12.47 -18.69 26.01
N GLU A 336 -13.53 -18.60 26.82
CA GLU A 336 -14.91 -18.36 26.39
C GLU A 336 -15.07 -17.05 25.60
N PHE A 337 -14.40 -15.97 26.00
CA PHE A 337 -14.42 -14.69 25.31
C PHE A 337 -13.70 -14.76 23.97
N GLY A 338 -12.53 -15.40 23.97
CA GLY A 338 -11.74 -15.61 22.75
C GLY A 338 -12.50 -16.44 21.70
N TRP A 339 -13.17 -17.51 22.12
CA TRP A 339 -13.97 -18.37 21.24
C TRP A 339 -15.18 -17.64 20.65
N ARG A 340 -15.87 -16.85 21.44
CA ARG A 340 -17.03 -16.07 20.99
C ARG A 340 -16.63 -15.05 19.95
N PHE A 341 -15.53 -14.37 20.19
CA PHE A 341 -14.92 -13.41 19.28
C PHE A 341 -14.46 -14.06 17.97
N LEU A 342 -13.65 -15.11 18.04
CA LEU A 342 -13.14 -15.79 16.84
C LEU A 342 -14.26 -16.37 15.97
N ARG A 343 -15.33 -16.88 16.55
CA ARG A 343 -16.50 -17.34 15.80
C ARG A 343 -17.20 -16.20 15.07
N GLY A 344 -17.46 -15.09 15.72
CA GLY A 344 -18.13 -13.94 15.13
C GLY A 344 -17.35 -13.38 13.94
N ILE A 345 -16.05 -13.19 14.13
CA ILE A 345 -15.18 -12.57 13.12
C ILE A 345 -14.81 -13.53 11.99
N ARG A 346 -14.52 -14.79 12.32
CA ARG A 346 -14.25 -15.81 11.30
C ARG A 346 -15.41 -15.89 10.31
N SER A 347 -16.64 -15.86 10.81
CA SER A 347 -17.82 -15.89 9.92
C SER A 347 -17.88 -14.64 9.00
N ARG A 348 -17.39 -13.50 9.45
CA ARG A 348 -17.40 -12.25 8.67
C ARG A 348 -16.33 -12.19 7.61
N LEU A 349 -15.11 -12.59 7.96
CA LEU A 349 -13.93 -12.43 7.09
C LEU A 349 -13.66 -13.66 6.23
N THR A 350 -14.13 -14.84 6.62
CA THR A 350 -13.80 -16.08 5.91
C THR A 350 -15.00 -16.85 5.38
N THR A 351 -16.23 -16.49 5.75
CA THR A 351 -17.44 -17.20 5.28
C THR A 351 -18.12 -16.42 4.16
N GLU A 352 -18.38 -17.09 3.06
CA GLU A 352 -19.19 -16.52 1.96
C GLU A 352 -20.60 -16.19 2.44
N ARG A 353 -21.08 -15.00 2.07
CA ARG A 353 -22.43 -14.57 2.37
C ARG A 353 -23.33 -14.83 1.16
N PRO A 354 -24.56 -15.31 1.34
CA PRO A 354 -25.46 -15.62 0.23
C PRO A 354 -25.74 -14.43 -0.71
N GLN A 355 -25.64 -13.20 -0.19
CA GLN A 355 -25.90 -11.96 -0.95
C GLN A 355 -24.62 -11.19 -1.28
N GLU A 356 -23.46 -11.79 -1.04
CA GLU A 356 -22.18 -11.12 -1.31
C GLU A 356 -21.89 -11.07 -2.79
N THR A 357 -21.59 -9.90 -3.32
CA THR A 357 -21.16 -9.75 -4.71
C THR A 357 -19.74 -10.30 -4.88
N SER A 358 -19.39 -10.66 -6.13
CA SER A 358 -18.03 -11.09 -6.47
C SER A 358 -16.96 -10.03 -6.08
N GLN A 359 -17.34 -8.76 -6.13
CA GLN A 359 -16.47 -7.64 -5.78
C GLN A 359 -16.19 -7.58 -4.28
N HIS A 360 -17.21 -7.73 -3.42
CA HIS A 360 -17.03 -7.81 -1.98
C HIS A 360 -16.15 -9.01 -1.59
N ARG A 361 -16.38 -10.15 -2.24
CA ARG A 361 -15.57 -11.35 -2.02
C ARG A 361 -14.11 -11.11 -2.38
N SER A 362 -13.83 -10.59 -3.57
CA SER A 362 -12.46 -10.31 -4.03
C SER A 362 -11.73 -9.32 -3.11
N MET A 363 -12.41 -8.25 -2.66
CA MET A 363 -11.88 -7.30 -1.70
C MET A 363 -11.54 -7.97 -0.37
N ARG A 364 -12.49 -8.70 0.22
CA ARG A 364 -12.29 -9.39 1.48
C ARG A 364 -11.16 -10.40 1.42
N ASP A 365 -11.11 -11.20 0.37
CA ASP A 365 -10.08 -12.20 0.17
C ASP A 365 -8.70 -11.53 0.03
N ALA A 366 -8.59 -10.39 -0.68
CA ALA A 366 -7.37 -9.60 -0.78
C ALA A 366 -6.92 -9.09 0.60
N VAL A 367 -7.82 -8.52 1.41
CA VAL A 367 -7.50 -8.04 2.76
C VAL A 367 -7.04 -9.19 3.66
N VAL A 368 -7.74 -10.31 3.67
CA VAL A 368 -7.37 -11.50 4.47
C VAL A 368 -6.03 -12.09 4.03
N GLN A 369 -5.78 -12.16 2.73
CA GLN A 369 -4.54 -12.68 2.18
C GLN A 369 -3.35 -11.80 2.54
N THR A 370 -3.44 -10.49 2.29
CA THR A 370 -2.33 -9.55 2.48
C THR A 370 -2.00 -9.31 3.94
N SER A 371 -3.00 -9.29 4.82
CA SER A 371 -2.80 -9.16 6.27
C SER A 371 -2.25 -10.45 6.93
N GLY A 372 -2.20 -11.57 6.22
CA GLY A 372 -1.84 -12.87 6.78
C GLY A 372 -2.84 -13.39 7.82
N LEU A 373 -4.03 -12.80 7.85
CA LEU A 373 -5.03 -13.01 8.91
C LEU A 373 -5.46 -14.48 9.04
N GLY A 374 -5.53 -15.22 7.94
CA GLY A 374 -5.85 -16.65 7.96
C GLY A 374 -4.87 -17.46 8.81
N ARG A 375 -3.57 -17.16 8.72
CA ARG A 375 -2.51 -17.78 9.53
C ARG A 375 -2.61 -17.37 10.99
N HIS A 376 -2.78 -16.08 11.27
CA HIS A 376 -2.92 -15.57 12.63
C HIS A 376 -4.14 -16.14 13.34
N LEU A 377 -5.27 -16.26 12.65
CA LEU A 377 -6.49 -16.91 13.18
C LEU A 377 -6.26 -18.38 13.49
N ALA A 378 -5.56 -19.13 12.65
CA ALA A 378 -5.25 -20.53 12.89
C ALA A 378 -4.37 -20.70 14.15
N GLN A 379 -3.35 -19.88 14.30
CA GLN A 379 -2.48 -19.86 15.48
C GLN A 379 -3.26 -19.49 16.75
N ALA A 380 -4.09 -18.45 16.71
CA ALA A 380 -4.92 -18.04 17.84
C ALA A 380 -5.89 -19.14 18.29
N VAL A 381 -6.49 -19.87 17.34
CA VAL A 381 -7.35 -21.02 17.66
C VAL A 381 -6.58 -22.12 18.38
N GLU A 382 -5.32 -22.36 17.98
CA GLU A 382 -4.48 -23.38 18.60
C GLU A 382 -4.12 -23.00 20.05
N VAL A 383 -3.70 -21.76 20.28
CA VAL A 383 -3.45 -21.21 21.61
C VAL A 383 -4.66 -21.34 22.52
N LEU A 384 -5.86 -20.95 22.06
CA LEU A 384 -7.07 -21.06 22.85
C LEU A 384 -7.47 -22.52 23.17
N ARG A 385 -7.17 -23.47 22.28
CA ARG A 385 -7.39 -24.89 22.53
C ARG A 385 -6.45 -25.46 23.58
N GLU A 386 -5.23 -24.97 23.63
CA GLU A 386 -4.27 -25.36 24.66
C GLU A 386 -4.71 -24.84 26.03
N CYS A 387 -5.18 -23.60 26.11
CA CYS A 387 -5.73 -23.03 27.35
C CYS A 387 -6.98 -23.76 27.88
N ASP A 388 -7.85 -24.28 27.00
CA ASP A 388 -9.03 -25.06 27.39
C ASP A 388 -8.67 -26.45 27.95
N ARG A 389 -7.44 -26.93 27.76
CA ARG A 389 -6.98 -28.25 28.25
C ARG A 389 -6.24 -28.20 29.57
N THR A 390 -5.82 -27.01 30.00
CA THR A 390 -5.17 -26.75 31.29
C THR A 390 -6.19 -26.32 32.32
#